data_85b317a514a7bec1e09cb8cd740d38f4
#
_entry.id   85b317a514a7bec1e09cb8cd740d38f4
#
_cell.length_a   1.000
_cell.length_b   1.000
_cell.length_c   1.000
_cell.angle_alpha   90.00
_cell.angle_beta   90.00
_cell.angle_gamma   90.00
#
_symmetry.space_group_name_H-M   'P 1'
#
loop_
_entity.id
_entity.type
_entity.pdbx_description
1 polymer ?
#
loop_
_entity_poly.entity_id
_entity_poly.type
_entity_poly.pdbx_seq_one_letter_code
_entity_poly.pdbx_strand_id
1 'polypeptide(L)'
;RKLGPGGKWTKEEDASLRVIVEQHGAKNWRKVAELLGDTRTDVQCLHRWNKVLRPGLHKGPWTEEEDGIVRDMVLMYGAGKVKWSAIAAKLHGRIGKQCRERWFNHLDPNINKGEWTPEEDRIVFEAQNQFGNRWSDIAKLLPGRTENSVKNRWNSSARKKWLR
;
A
#
# COMPACT_ATOMS: atom_id res chain seq x y z
N ARG A 1 30.36 3.13 -9.04
CA ARG A 1 29.05 2.75 -9.56
C ARG A 1 28.17 4.01 -9.76
N LYS A 2 27.67 4.18 -10.97
CA LYS A 2 26.73 5.28 -11.23
C LYS A 2 25.41 4.94 -10.57
N LEU A 3 24.89 5.89 -9.79
CA LEU A 3 23.54 5.80 -9.29
C LEU A 3 22.59 6.16 -10.41
N GLY A 4 21.51 5.40 -10.56
CA GLY A 4 20.47 5.74 -11.50
C GLY A 4 19.81 7.05 -11.11
N PRO A 5 19.15 7.75 -12.03
CA PRO A 5 18.45 8.98 -11.71
C PRO A 5 17.31 8.72 -10.74
N GLY A 6 17.04 9.70 -9.90
CA GLY A 6 15.86 9.69 -9.07
C GLY A 6 14.63 10.08 -9.90
N GLY A 7 13.48 10.06 -9.27
CA GLY A 7 12.26 10.52 -9.87
C GLY A 7 11.44 9.44 -10.55
N LYS A 8 10.40 9.89 -11.22
CA LYS A 8 9.42 8.99 -11.82
C LYS A 8 9.97 8.27 -13.03
N TRP A 9 9.57 7.02 -13.19
CA TRP A 9 9.85 6.27 -14.39
C TRP A 9 9.07 6.83 -15.57
N THR A 10 9.74 6.98 -16.70
CA THR A 10 9.09 7.40 -17.94
C THR A 10 8.42 6.21 -18.62
N LYS A 11 7.53 6.49 -19.56
CA LYS A 11 6.89 5.44 -20.36
C LYS A 11 7.93 4.66 -21.17
N GLU A 12 8.96 5.35 -21.67
CA GLU A 12 10.04 4.75 -22.44
C GLU A 12 10.89 3.82 -21.58
N GLU A 13 11.18 4.21 -20.35
CA GLU A 13 11.91 3.36 -19.40
C GLU A 13 11.10 2.10 -19.07
N ASP A 14 9.80 2.25 -18.83
CA ASP A 14 8.92 1.13 -18.54
C ASP A 14 8.85 0.16 -19.73
N ALA A 15 8.70 0.68 -20.95
CA ALA A 15 8.65 -0.15 -22.15
C ALA A 15 9.96 -0.92 -22.35
N SER A 16 11.10 -0.25 -22.15
CA SER A 16 12.40 -0.88 -22.26
C SER A 16 12.59 -1.98 -21.20
N LEU A 17 12.18 -1.73 -19.97
CA LEU A 17 12.28 -2.70 -18.90
C LEU A 17 11.43 -3.94 -19.21
N ARG A 18 10.22 -3.77 -19.70
CA ARG A 18 9.36 -4.89 -20.10
C ARG A 18 10.04 -5.77 -21.16
N VAL A 19 10.57 -5.16 -22.21
CA VAL A 19 11.23 -5.88 -23.30
C VAL A 19 12.43 -6.65 -22.78
N ILE A 20 13.26 -6.02 -21.95
CA ILE A 20 14.46 -6.65 -21.39
C ILE A 20 14.09 -7.85 -20.54
N VAL A 21 13.08 -7.73 -19.68
CA VAL A 21 12.64 -8.82 -18.80
C VAL A 21 12.01 -9.96 -19.61
N GLU A 22 11.27 -9.64 -20.67
CA GLU A 22 10.71 -10.67 -21.56
C GLU A 22 11.80 -11.50 -22.24
N GLN A 23 12.90 -10.88 -22.61
CA GLN A 23 14.01 -11.55 -23.29
C GLN A 23 14.91 -12.32 -22.34
N HIS A 24 15.17 -11.77 -21.15
CA HIS A 24 16.17 -12.29 -20.23
C HIS A 24 15.62 -12.89 -18.94
N GLY A 25 14.31 -12.74 -18.70
CA GLY A 25 13.68 -13.21 -17.48
C GLY A 25 13.77 -12.20 -16.35
N ALA A 26 12.94 -12.40 -15.33
CA ALA A 26 12.88 -11.53 -14.15
C ALA A 26 13.92 -11.97 -13.13
N LYS A 27 15.18 -11.92 -13.52
CA LYS A 27 16.32 -12.36 -12.72
C LYS A 27 17.56 -11.60 -13.18
N ASN A 28 18.63 -11.68 -12.37
CA ASN A 28 19.89 -10.99 -12.65
C ASN A 28 19.67 -9.50 -12.95
N TRP A 29 19.13 -8.80 -11.97
CA TRP A 29 18.74 -7.41 -12.11
C TRP A 29 19.88 -6.47 -12.42
N ARG A 30 21.12 -6.86 -12.06
CA ARG A 30 22.31 -6.09 -12.45
C ARG A 30 22.47 -6.07 -13.96
N LYS A 31 22.28 -7.22 -14.62
CA LYS A 31 22.32 -7.31 -16.08
C LYS A 31 21.17 -6.53 -16.72
N VAL A 32 19.98 -6.62 -16.13
CA VAL A 32 18.83 -5.85 -16.60
C VAL A 32 19.12 -4.36 -16.57
N ALA A 33 19.70 -3.87 -15.48
CA ALA A 33 20.06 -2.46 -15.34
C ALA A 33 21.07 -2.02 -16.41
N GLU A 34 22.08 -2.87 -16.68
CA GLU A 34 23.06 -2.61 -17.74
C GLU A 34 22.39 -2.48 -19.11
N LEU A 35 21.49 -3.40 -19.42
CA LEU A 35 20.78 -3.40 -20.71
C LEU A 35 19.84 -2.21 -20.84
N LEU A 36 19.37 -1.68 -19.72
CA LEU A 36 18.55 -0.46 -19.70
C LEU A 36 19.40 0.81 -19.91
N GLY A 37 20.73 0.66 -19.93
CA GLY A 37 21.64 1.79 -20.13
C GLY A 37 22.08 2.49 -18.86
N ASP A 38 21.97 1.82 -17.74
CA ASP A 38 22.34 2.32 -16.40
C ASP A 38 21.60 3.58 -15.98
N THR A 39 20.43 3.82 -16.58
CA THR A 39 19.58 4.94 -16.17
C THR A 39 18.89 4.67 -14.85
N ARG A 40 18.78 3.41 -14.47
CA ARG A 40 18.22 2.97 -13.19
C ARG A 40 19.12 1.91 -12.58
N THR A 41 19.12 1.80 -11.25
CA THR A 41 19.90 0.78 -10.56
C THR A 41 19.20 -0.58 -10.65
N ASP A 42 19.93 -1.65 -10.31
CA ASP A 42 19.38 -2.99 -10.22
C ASP A 42 18.18 -3.04 -9.25
N VAL A 43 18.30 -2.40 -8.10
CA VAL A 43 17.22 -2.36 -7.08
C VAL A 43 16.00 -1.61 -7.62
N GLN A 44 16.22 -0.50 -8.32
CA GLN A 44 15.12 0.26 -8.92
C GLN A 44 14.38 -0.57 -9.97
N CYS A 45 15.09 -1.29 -10.81
CA CYS A 45 14.49 -2.16 -11.82
C CYS A 45 13.67 -3.28 -11.18
N LEU A 46 14.22 -3.94 -10.16
CA LEU A 46 13.53 -4.99 -9.41
C LEU A 46 12.23 -4.48 -8.81
N HIS A 47 12.27 -3.34 -8.13
CA HIS A 47 11.09 -2.77 -7.49
C HIS A 47 10.05 -2.36 -8.51
N ARG A 48 10.47 -1.72 -9.61
CA ARG A 48 9.54 -1.28 -10.65
C ARG A 48 8.81 -2.45 -11.28
N TRP A 49 9.56 -3.52 -11.59
CA TRP A 49 8.97 -4.72 -12.16
C TRP A 49 7.94 -5.34 -11.20
N ASN A 50 8.37 -5.64 -9.98
CA ASN A 50 7.54 -6.36 -9.03
C ASN A 50 6.30 -5.58 -8.58
N LYS A 51 6.41 -4.26 -8.48
CA LYS A 51 5.33 -3.43 -7.93
C LYS A 51 4.41 -2.82 -8.96
N VAL A 52 4.86 -2.71 -10.21
CA VAL A 52 4.09 -1.99 -11.23
C VAL A 52 3.93 -2.77 -12.53
N LEU A 53 5.04 -3.28 -13.09
CA LEU A 53 5.04 -3.79 -14.46
C LEU A 53 4.75 -5.28 -14.61
N ARG A 54 4.92 -6.06 -13.56
CA ARG A 54 4.74 -7.52 -13.61
C ARG A 54 3.37 -7.86 -14.19
N PRO A 55 3.32 -8.72 -15.25
CA PRO A 55 2.04 -9.15 -15.82
C PRO A 55 1.16 -9.81 -14.77
N GLY A 56 -0.13 -9.55 -14.84
CA GLY A 56 -1.09 -10.09 -13.91
C GLY A 56 -1.21 -9.31 -12.60
N LEU A 57 -0.43 -8.23 -12.41
CA LEU A 57 -0.58 -7.39 -11.23
C LEU A 57 -1.96 -6.73 -11.25
N HIS A 58 -2.76 -7.00 -10.24
CA HIS A 58 -4.13 -6.53 -10.16
C HIS A 58 -4.25 -5.36 -9.20
N LYS A 59 -4.74 -4.22 -9.67
CA LYS A 59 -4.91 -3.00 -8.88
C LYS A 59 -6.37 -2.63 -8.67
N GLY A 60 -7.28 -3.46 -9.14
CA GLY A 60 -8.72 -3.21 -9.05
C GLY A 60 -9.31 -3.62 -7.71
N PRO A 61 -10.66 -3.56 -7.61
CA PRO A 61 -11.35 -3.95 -6.39
C PRO A 61 -11.02 -5.36 -5.92
N TRP A 62 -11.00 -5.56 -4.62
CA TRP A 62 -10.77 -6.87 -4.03
C TRP A 62 -12.02 -7.73 -4.15
N THR A 63 -11.84 -8.99 -4.52
CA THR A 63 -12.94 -9.95 -4.57
C THR A 63 -13.13 -10.60 -3.19
N GLU A 64 -14.30 -11.19 -2.98
CA GLU A 64 -14.58 -11.93 -1.75
C GLU A 64 -13.63 -13.12 -1.58
N GLU A 65 -13.24 -13.78 -2.67
CA GLU A 65 -12.29 -14.88 -2.62
C GLU A 65 -10.92 -14.40 -2.16
N GLU A 66 -10.44 -13.27 -2.70
CA GLU A 66 -9.17 -12.69 -2.27
C GLU A 66 -9.21 -12.30 -0.80
N ASP A 67 -10.28 -11.64 -0.36
CA ASP A 67 -10.46 -11.24 1.04
C ASP A 67 -10.48 -12.47 1.97
N GLY A 68 -11.14 -13.54 1.54
CA GLY A 68 -11.20 -14.78 2.30
C GLY A 68 -9.82 -15.37 2.54
N ILE A 69 -8.97 -15.38 1.53
CA ILE A 69 -7.60 -15.89 1.65
C ILE A 69 -6.79 -15.05 2.64
N VAL A 70 -6.90 -13.73 2.55
CA VAL A 70 -6.20 -12.84 3.50
C VAL A 70 -6.68 -13.08 4.93
N ARG A 71 -8.01 -13.13 5.15
CA ARG A 71 -8.59 -13.38 6.47
C ARG A 71 -8.13 -14.69 7.07
N ASP A 72 -8.20 -15.78 6.28
CA ASP A 72 -7.84 -17.11 6.76
C ASP A 72 -6.38 -17.18 7.17
N MET A 73 -5.49 -16.60 6.38
CA MET A 73 -4.06 -16.60 6.69
C MET A 73 -3.75 -15.79 7.95
N VAL A 74 -4.40 -14.64 8.10
CA VAL A 74 -4.19 -13.81 9.30
C VAL A 74 -4.76 -14.49 10.54
N LEU A 75 -5.91 -15.15 10.43
CA LEU A 75 -6.48 -15.90 11.55
C LEU A 75 -5.59 -17.07 11.96
N MET A 76 -4.93 -17.70 11.00
CA MET A 76 -4.06 -18.84 11.27
C MET A 76 -2.75 -18.44 11.95
N TYR A 77 -2.12 -17.36 11.50
CA TYR A 77 -0.77 -16.98 11.95
C TYR A 77 -0.71 -15.74 12.82
N GLY A 78 -1.77 -14.92 12.86
CA GLY A 78 -1.79 -13.64 13.54
C GLY A 78 -1.25 -12.50 12.67
N ALA A 79 -1.85 -11.32 12.78
CA ALA A 79 -1.49 -10.16 11.95
C ALA A 79 -0.05 -9.70 12.16
N GLY A 80 0.51 -9.89 13.35
CA GLY A 80 1.88 -9.50 13.66
C GLY A 80 2.93 -10.54 13.28
N LYS A 81 2.52 -11.75 12.92
CA LYS A 81 3.43 -12.87 12.62
C LYS A 81 3.31 -13.37 11.19
N VAL A 82 2.21 -13.10 10.51
CA VAL A 82 2.01 -13.58 9.15
C VAL A 82 2.98 -12.88 8.20
N LYS A 83 3.49 -13.63 7.24
CA LYS A 83 4.29 -13.05 6.17
C LYS A 83 3.36 -12.63 5.05
N TRP A 84 3.27 -11.34 4.79
CA TRP A 84 2.37 -10.83 3.77
C TRP A 84 2.73 -11.30 2.37
N SER A 85 4.02 -11.55 2.12
CA SER A 85 4.48 -12.14 0.86
C SER A 85 3.94 -13.56 0.66
N ALA A 86 3.79 -14.32 1.74
CA ALA A 86 3.22 -15.68 1.67
C ALA A 86 1.73 -15.63 1.29
N ILE A 87 1.01 -14.65 1.80
CA ILE A 87 -0.40 -14.45 1.41
C ILE A 87 -0.46 -14.09 -0.07
N ALA A 88 0.37 -13.13 -0.49
CA ALA A 88 0.41 -12.69 -1.89
C ALA A 88 0.72 -13.82 -2.85
N ALA A 89 1.55 -14.80 -2.43
CA ALA A 89 1.87 -15.96 -3.25
C ALA A 89 0.65 -16.81 -3.57
N LYS A 90 -0.39 -16.75 -2.75
CA LYS A 90 -1.64 -17.48 -2.97
C LYS A 90 -2.64 -16.70 -3.81
N LEU A 91 -2.35 -15.44 -4.10
CA LEU A 91 -3.24 -14.56 -4.86
C LEU A 91 -2.63 -14.23 -6.21
N HIS A 92 -3.46 -14.22 -7.23
CA HIS A 92 -2.99 -13.85 -8.57
C HIS A 92 -3.02 -12.33 -8.71
N GLY A 93 -1.84 -11.71 -8.82
CA GLY A 93 -1.75 -10.29 -9.10
C GLY A 93 -1.78 -9.35 -7.91
N ARG A 94 -1.70 -9.87 -6.68
CA ARG A 94 -1.56 -9.03 -5.49
C ARG A 94 -0.16 -9.19 -4.90
N ILE A 95 0.38 -8.12 -4.37
CA ILE A 95 1.67 -8.15 -3.67
C ILE A 95 1.46 -8.03 -2.16
N GLY A 96 2.50 -8.35 -1.38
CA GLY A 96 2.41 -8.34 0.08
C GLY A 96 1.91 -7.02 0.66
N LYS A 97 2.37 -5.90 0.10
CA LYS A 97 1.93 -4.57 0.54
C LYS A 97 0.42 -4.39 0.41
N GLN A 98 -0.15 -4.84 -0.71
CA GLN A 98 -1.60 -4.75 -0.94
C GLN A 98 -2.37 -5.60 0.07
N CYS A 99 -1.88 -6.81 0.36
CA CYS A 99 -2.51 -7.70 1.34
C CYS A 99 -2.51 -7.08 2.73
N ARG A 100 -1.38 -6.50 3.13
CA ARG A 100 -1.23 -5.85 4.43
C ARG A 100 -2.18 -4.66 4.56
N GLU A 101 -2.22 -3.80 3.55
CA GLU A 101 -3.11 -2.62 3.53
C GLU A 101 -4.58 -3.05 3.56
N ARG A 102 -4.92 -4.11 2.81
CA ARG A 102 -6.30 -4.61 2.78
C ARG A 102 -6.74 -5.07 4.16
N TRP A 103 -5.88 -5.81 4.86
CA TRP A 103 -6.21 -6.25 6.21
C TRP A 103 -6.39 -5.08 7.17
N PHE A 104 -5.38 -4.23 7.29
CA PHE A 104 -5.39 -3.17 8.29
C PHE A 104 -6.40 -2.06 8.01
N ASN A 105 -6.76 -1.85 6.76
CA ASN A 105 -7.71 -0.79 6.41
C ASN A 105 -9.16 -1.29 6.25
N HIS A 106 -9.37 -2.58 6.01
CA HIS A 106 -10.71 -3.07 5.66
C HIS A 106 -11.14 -4.37 6.33
N LEU A 107 -10.25 -5.35 6.49
CA LEU A 107 -10.64 -6.69 6.92
C LEU A 107 -10.51 -6.96 8.40
N ASP A 108 -9.69 -6.21 9.11
CA ASP A 108 -9.51 -6.38 10.55
C ASP A 108 -10.87 -6.21 11.25
N PRO A 109 -11.36 -7.24 11.97
CA PRO A 109 -12.68 -7.16 12.61
C PRO A 109 -12.77 -6.10 13.70
N ASN A 110 -11.64 -5.60 14.19
CA ASN A 110 -11.63 -4.54 15.20
C ASN A 110 -11.83 -3.15 14.61
N ILE A 111 -11.92 -3.03 13.29
CA ILE A 111 -12.16 -1.74 12.63
C ILE A 111 -13.62 -1.33 12.83
N ASN A 112 -13.81 -0.12 13.32
CA ASN A 112 -15.13 0.47 13.41
C ASN A 112 -15.45 1.17 12.09
N LYS A 113 -16.38 0.61 11.34
CA LYS A 113 -16.85 1.17 10.06
C LYS A 113 -18.15 1.94 10.19
N GLY A 114 -18.62 2.11 11.41
CA GLY A 114 -19.84 2.86 11.69
C GLY A 114 -19.68 4.36 11.46
N GLU A 115 -20.78 5.07 11.60
CA GLU A 115 -20.77 6.52 11.46
C GLU A 115 -19.87 7.16 12.51
N TRP A 116 -19.27 8.28 12.14
CA TRP A 116 -18.47 9.06 13.06
C TRP A 116 -19.37 9.77 14.08
N THR A 117 -19.02 9.63 15.35
CA THR A 117 -19.75 10.31 16.41
C THR A 117 -19.23 11.74 16.60
N PRO A 118 -20.03 12.64 17.17
CA PRO A 118 -19.55 13.99 17.50
C PRO A 118 -18.32 13.98 18.42
N GLU A 119 -18.25 13.03 19.35
CA GLU A 119 -17.08 12.89 20.23
C GLU A 119 -15.84 12.50 19.48
N GLU A 120 -15.94 11.55 18.55
CA GLU A 120 -14.82 11.17 17.70
C GLU A 120 -14.35 12.35 16.85
N ASP A 121 -15.27 13.11 16.27
CA ASP A 121 -14.93 14.29 15.48
C ASP A 121 -14.18 15.31 16.33
N ARG A 122 -14.64 15.54 17.55
CA ARG A 122 -13.98 16.47 18.48
C ARG A 122 -12.53 16.03 18.72
N ILE A 123 -12.32 14.75 18.97
CA ILE A 123 -10.97 14.22 19.20
C ILE A 123 -10.08 14.42 17.99
N VAL A 124 -10.57 14.11 16.78
CA VAL A 124 -9.79 14.28 15.54
C VAL A 124 -9.40 15.74 15.34
N PHE A 125 -10.37 16.63 15.43
CA PHE A 125 -10.14 18.04 15.08
C PHE A 125 -9.30 18.76 16.13
N GLU A 126 -9.50 18.46 17.41
CA GLU A 126 -8.65 19.00 18.47
C GLU A 126 -7.23 18.46 18.40
N ALA A 127 -7.09 17.15 18.16
CA ALA A 127 -5.77 16.54 18.06
C ALA A 127 -5.00 17.06 16.84
N GLN A 128 -5.67 17.24 15.72
CA GLN A 128 -5.05 17.80 14.52
C GLN A 128 -4.56 19.24 14.80
N ASN A 129 -5.36 20.03 15.48
CA ASN A 129 -4.96 21.39 15.86
C ASN A 129 -3.71 21.39 16.75
N GLN A 130 -3.57 20.41 17.61
CA GLN A 130 -2.46 20.29 18.54
C GLN A 130 -1.23 19.63 17.93
N PHE A 131 -1.40 18.57 17.14
CA PHE A 131 -0.31 17.73 16.63
C PHE A 131 -0.07 17.87 15.12
N GLY A 132 -0.92 18.58 14.39
CA GLY A 132 -0.83 18.65 12.92
C GLY A 132 -1.25 17.32 12.27
N ASN A 133 -0.64 17.01 11.15
CA ASN A 133 -1.02 15.85 10.32
C ASN A 133 -0.40 14.52 10.78
N ARG A 134 -0.24 14.33 12.07
CA ARG A 134 0.29 13.08 12.63
C ARG A 134 -0.84 12.06 12.79
N TRP A 135 -1.33 11.59 11.64
CA TRP A 135 -2.53 10.73 11.59
C TRP A 135 -2.38 9.42 12.33
N SER A 136 -1.20 8.83 12.31
CA SER A 136 -0.93 7.60 13.05
C SER A 136 -1.12 7.79 14.56
N ASP A 137 -0.63 8.90 15.10
CA ASP A 137 -0.77 9.20 16.52
C ASP A 137 -2.21 9.54 16.90
N ILE A 138 -2.91 10.27 16.01
CA ILE A 138 -4.31 10.61 16.24
C ILE A 138 -5.18 9.35 16.25
N ALA A 139 -4.92 8.42 15.33
CA ALA A 139 -5.67 7.16 15.26
C ALA A 139 -5.55 6.35 16.54
N LYS A 140 -4.44 6.45 17.26
CA LYS A 140 -4.26 5.75 18.54
C LYS A 140 -5.23 6.22 19.62
N LEU A 141 -5.78 7.42 19.47
CA LEU A 141 -6.76 7.97 20.40
C LEU A 141 -8.19 7.50 20.12
N LEU A 142 -8.39 6.81 19.01
CA LEU A 142 -9.72 6.42 18.51
C LEU A 142 -9.80 4.92 18.28
N PRO A 143 -10.31 4.15 19.25
CA PRO A 143 -10.42 2.70 19.09
C PRO A 143 -11.19 2.32 17.83
N GLY A 144 -10.61 1.45 17.02
CA GLY A 144 -11.25 0.94 15.82
C GLY A 144 -11.15 1.84 14.59
N ARG A 145 -10.65 3.06 14.73
CA ARG A 145 -10.45 3.94 13.58
C ARG A 145 -9.01 3.81 13.07
N THR A 146 -8.88 3.60 11.76
CA THR A 146 -7.56 3.47 11.13
C THR A 146 -6.98 4.85 10.82
N GLU A 147 -5.67 4.90 10.63
CA GLU A 147 -4.99 6.12 10.18
C GLU A 147 -5.64 6.68 8.91
N ASN A 148 -5.96 5.79 7.95
CA ASN A 148 -6.61 6.18 6.71
C ASN A 148 -8.00 6.78 6.94
N SER A 149 -8.80 6.16 7.82
CA SER A 149 -10.14 6.67 8.11
C SER A 149 -10.12 8.02 8.83
N VAL A 150 -9.16 8.22 9.71
CA VAL A 150 -8.98 9.50 10.42
C VAL A 150 -8.61 10.61 9.43
N LYS A 151 -7.66 10.34 8.56
CA LYS A 151 -7.25 11.29 7.53
C LYS A 151 -8.41 11.64 6.60
N ASN A 152 -9.18 10.64 6.18
CA ASN A 152 -10.33 10.84 5.32
C ASN A 152 -11.41 11.67 6.04
N ARG A 153 -11.62 11.43 7.33
CA ARG A 153 -12.58 12.20 8.11
C ARG A 153 -12.18 13.66 8.19
N TRP A 154 -10.91 13.93 8.46
CA TRP A 154 -10.39 15.29 8.45
C TRP A 154 -10.64 16.00 7.12
N ASN A 155 -10.42 15.30 6.00
CA ASN A 155 -10.56 15.87 4.66
C ASN A 155 -12.02 15.94 4.19
N SER A 156 -12.98 15.47 5.00
CA SER A 156 -14.39 15.45 4.65
C SER A 156 -15.07 16.79 4.96
N SER A 157 -16.34 16.89 4.57
CA SER A 157 -17.16 18.06 4.86
C SER A 157 -17.34 18.34 6.37
N ALA A 158 -17.14 17.34 7.22
CA ALA A 158 -17.25 17.50 8.68
C ALA A 158 -16.28 18.55 9.21
N ARG A 159 -15.09 18.67 8.63
CA ARG A 159 -14.12 19.69 9.04
C ARG A 159 -14.67 21.10 8.87
N LYS A 160 -15.38 21.34 7.79
CA LYS A 160 -15.98 22.66 7.54
C LYS A 160 -17.01 23.03 8.60
N LYS A 161 -17.81 22.06 9.03
CA LYS A 161 -18.78 22.26 10.10
C LYS A 161 -18.09 22.55 11.43
N TRP A 162 -17.03 21.83 11.72
CA TRP A 162 -16.27 22.02 12.97
C TRP A 162 -15.66 23.41 13.06
N LEU A 163 -15.11 23.91 11.94
CA LEU A 163 -14.42 25.20 11.89
C LEU A 163 -15.39 26.41 11.91
N ARG A 164 -16.68 26.18 11.79
CA ARG A 164 -17.68 27.23 11.97
C ARG A 164 -17.94 27.44 13.46
#